data_14115bbda3d51ec6ab0a0947a7a44a47
#
_entry.id   14115bbda3d51ec6ab0a0947a7a44a47
#
_cell.length_a   1.000
_cell.length_b   1.000
_cell.length_c   1.000
_cell.angle_alpha   90.00
_cell.angle_beta   90.00
_cell.angle_gamma   90.00
#
_symmetry.space_group_name_H-M   'P 1'
#
loop_
_entity.id
_entity.type
_entity.pdbx_description
1 polymer ?
#
loop_
_entity_poly.entity_id
_entity_poly.type
_entity_poly.pdbx_seq_one_letter_code
_entity_poly.pdbx_strand_id
1 'polypeptide(L)'
;QLYFGCMGTKYVFYGQSKVWTTDGSDAGTVGVGTSVPASIENFDGGTQTFFVTSNAANGSEVWRTDGTDAGTYLVKDIYAGGGDGVPGGINFAKIVINGILYFQGNDNGVAYGSELWRSDGTDAGTYLVKDIYAGATGSSPRLLANVNGKLFFTASTSAAGYELWTSDGTGAGTTMVKDIYAGATGGVGSVQASTVAVVNNKLYFIANNGSTGNELWVSDGTSAGTTLVADITAGSTGTTFGSFSNAGGRLWFTATTSAAGQELWTSDGTSAGTTMVKDIYPGATGSSITFLGGLGTNVMFRAVDGVNGQELWTSDGTSSGTVMLADINPGSANGVTTSYPGVTLNGVFYFPGFNATDGSEVWATDLTSGGTQMVTNLGPGNVLGYYSGMTTCSSSQMYFIGND
;
A
#
# COMPACT_ATOMS: atom_id res chain seq x y z
N GLN A 1 -4.94 -18.27 3.13
CA GLN A 1 -4.96 -16.83 2.89
C GLN A 1 -5.32 -16.66 1.41
N LEU A 2 -6.47 -16.08 1.14
CA LEU A 2 -6.96 -15.83 -0.22
C LEU A 2 -6.51 -14.42 -0.60
N TYR A 3 -5.78 -14.29 -1.69
CA TYR A 3 -5.41 -12.99 -2.26
C TYR A 3 -6.28 -12.75 -3.49
N PHE A 4 -6.81 -11.54 -3.63
CA PHE A 4 -7.68 -11.13 -4.72
C PHE A 4 -7.09 -9.97 -5.49
N GLY A 5 -7.26 -10.00 -6.78
CA GLY A 5 -6.93 -8.90 -7.66
C GLY A 5 -7.81 -8.91 -8.90
N CYS A 6 -7.83 -7.78 -9.59
CA CYS A 6 -8.59 -7.63 -10.82
C CYS A 6 -7.70 -7.86 -12.05
N MET A 7 -8.23 -8.57 -13.04
CA MET A 7 -7.65 -8.72 -14.36
C MET A 7 -8.73 -8.37 -15.39
N GLY A 8 -8.79 -7.13 -15.80
CA GLY A 8 -9.92 -6.59 -16.55
C GLY A 8 -11.21 -6.68 -15.73
N THR A 9 -12.20 -7.43 -16.23
CA THR A 9 -13.48 -7.68 -15.56
C THR A 9 -13.50 -8.97 -14.73
N LYS A 10 -12.41 -9.72 -14.69
CA LYS A 10 -12.30 -10.98 -13.96
C LYS A 10 -11.51 -10.80 -12.66
N TYR A 11 -11.82 -11.65 -11.68
CA TYR A 11 -11.02 -11.83 -10.48
C TYR A 11 -9.98 -12.90 -10.68
N VAL A 12 -8.81 -12.69 -10.08
CA VAL A 12 -7.78 -13.71 -9.94
C VAL A 12 -7.58 -13.95 -8.45
N PHE A 13 -7.66 -15.19 -8.01
CA PHE A 13 -7.43 -15.58 -6.63
C PHE A 13 -6.68 -16.90 -6.54
N TYR A 14 -6.09 -17.16 -5.38
CA TYR A 14 -5.38 -18.40 -5.10
C TYR A 14 -6.18 -19.28 -4.12
N GLY A 15 -6.38 -20.52 -4.47
CA GLY A 15 -7.03 -21.50 -3.63
C GLY A 15 -6.74 -22.93 -4.09
N GLN A 16 -6.71 -23.90 -3.18
CA GLN A 16 -6.49 -25.32 -3.49
C GLN A 16 -5.22 -25.57 -4.34
N SER A 17 -4.14 -24.86 -4.04
CA SER A 17 -2.85 -24.95 -4.75
C SER A 17 -2.91 -24.61 -6.24
N LYS A 18 -3.84 -23.74 -6.65
CA LYS A 18 -4.02 -23.25 -8.02
C LYS A 18 -4.32 -21.75 -8.07
N VAL A 19 -4.02 -21.14 -9.20
CA VAL A 19 -4.58 -19.85 -9.58
C VAL A 19 -6.00 -20.08 -10.12
N TRP A 20 -6.93 -19.26 -9.68
CA TRP A 20 -8.31 -19.28 -10.14
C TRP A 20 -8.66 -17.94 -10.75
N THR A 21 -9.45 -17.95 -11.81
CA THR A 21 -10.10 -16.75 -12.34
C THR A 21 -11.61 -16.91 -12.27
N THR A 22 -12.34 -15.81 -12.01
CA THR A 22 -13.79 -15.82 -11.98
C THR A 22 -14.37 -14.52 -12.52
N ASP A 23 -15.53 -14.61 -13.16
CA ASP A 23 -16.39 -13.48 -13.52
C ASP A 23 -17.57 -13.32 -12.54
N GLY A 24 -17.56 -14.08 -11.44
CA GLY A 24 -18.62 -14.11 -10.45
C GLY A 24 -19.68 -15.21 -10.71
N SER A 25 -19.55 -15.98 -11.78
CA SER A 25 -20.42 -17.14 -12.06
C SER A 25 -19.68 -18.46 -11.80
N ASP A 26 -20.42 -19.53 -11.50
CA ASP A 26 -19.85 -20.87 -11.36
C ASP A 26 -19.15 -21.33 -12.65
N ALA A 27 -19.75 -21.08 -13.80
CA ALA A 27 -19.21 -21.45 -15.11
C ALA A 27 -17.96 -20.65 -15.49
N GLY A 28 -17.87 -19.40 -15.03
CA GLY A 28 -16.73 -18.50 -15.25
C GLY A 28 -15.64 -18.66 -14.21
N THR A 29 -15.83 -19.52 -13.20
CA THR A 29 -14.84 -19.80 -12.16
C THR A 29 -14.00 -21.02 -12.59
N VAL A 30 -12.77 -20.76 -13.05
CA VAL A 30 -11.88 -21.79 -13.60
C VAL A 30 -10.50 -21.73 -12.94
N GLY A 31 -9.97 -22.90 -12.60
CA GLY A 31 -8.59 -23.03 -12.14
C GLY A 31 -7.63 -23.07 -13.32
N VAL A 32 -6.57 -22.26 -13.31
CA VAL A 32 -5.58 -22.15 -14.37
C VAL A 32 -4.17 -22.48 -13.85
N GLY A 33 -3.37 -23.07 -14.71
CA GLY A 33 -2.02 -23.51 -14.39
C GLY A 33 -1.97 -24.86 -13.66
N THR A 34 -0.96 -25.64 -13.98
CA THR A 34 -0.67 -26.91 -13.30
C THR A 34 0.07 -26.63 -11.99
N SER A 35 -0.54 -26.96 -10.84
CA SER A 35 0.11 -26.96 -9.51
C SER A 35 1.05 -25.78 -9.26
N VAL A 36 0.50 -24.61 -8.99
CA VAL A 36 1.29 -23.45 -8.56
C VAL A 36 1.45 -23.55 -7.04
N PRO A 37 2.65 -23.74 -6.49
CA PRO A 37 2.85 -23.76 -5.05
C PRO A 37 2.70 -22.35 -4.46
N ALA A 38 1.89 -22.26 -3.43
CA ALA A 38 1.79 -21.26 -2.37
C ALA A 38 2.07 -19.78 -2.69
N SER A 39 1.08 -18.97 -2.37
CA SER A 39 0.99 -17.51 -2.20
C SER A 39 1.21 -16.66 -3.46
N ILE A 40 0.08 -16.19 -3.94
CA ILE A 40 -0.01 -15.19 -5.00
C ILE A 40 -0.29 -13.86 -4.35
N GLU A 41 0.57 -12.90 -4.58
CA GLU A 41 0.18 -11.50 -4.55
C GLU A 41 -0.08 -11.07 -5.99
N ASN A 42 -1.25 -10.55 -6.19
CA ASN A 42 -1.76 -10.20 -7.50
C ASN A 42 -1.34 -8.78 -7.87
N PHE A 43 -0.95 -8.58 -9.12
CA PHE A 43 -0.59 -7.27 -9.65
C PHE A 43 -1.44 -7.01 -10.86
N ASP A 44 -2.23 -5.93 -10.77
CA ASP A 44 -3.05 -5.47 -11.88
C ASP A 44 -2.14 -5.04 -13.03
N GLY A 45 -2.03 -5.89 -14.03
CA GLY A 45 -1.37 -5.64 -15.29
C GLY A 45 -2.37 -5.38 -16.44
N GLY A 46 -3.65 -5.18 -16.11
CA GLY A 46 -4.71 -5.02 -17.09
C GLY A 46 -5.18 -6.36 -17.67
N THR A 47 -4.57 -6.84 -18.74
CA THR A 47 -4.92 -8.13 -19.39
C THR A 47 -4.14 -9.32 -18.87
N GLN A 48 -3.16 -9.09 -18.00
CA GLN A 48 -2.33 -10.13 -17.38
C GLN A 48 -2.06 -9.79 -15.91
N THR A 49 -1.77 -10.81 -15.14
CA THR A 49 -1.42 -10.73 -13.73
C THR A 49 -0.07 -11.37 -13.49
N PHE A 50 0.76 -10.71 -12.70
CA PHE A 50 2.04 -11.25 -12.24
C PHE A 50 1.93 -11.84 -10.85
N PHE A 51 2.72 -12.85 -10.57
CA PHE A 51 2.82 -13.44 -9.24
C PHE A 51 4.20 -14.06 -9.02
N VAL A 52 4.56 -14.29 -7.78
CA VAL A 52 5.77 -15.02 -7.42
C VAL A 52 5.39 -16.37 -6.86
N THR A 53 6.05 -17.39 -7.33
CA THR A 53 5.93 -18.74 -6.78
C THR A 53 7.28 -19.42 -6.79
N SER A 54 7.45 -20.39 -5.89
CA SER A 54 8.69 -21.12 -5.68
C SER A 54 8.51 -22.59 -6.07
N ASN A 55 9.51 -23.15 -6.74
CA ASN A 55 9.61 -24.58 -6.97
C ASN A 55 11.08 -25.04 -6.81
N ALA A 56 11.29 -26.34 -6.65
CA ALA A 56 12.64 -26.89 -6.38
C ALA A 56 13.63 -26.72 -7.55
N ALA A 57 13.13 -26.46 -8.76
CA ALA A 57 13.99 -26.33 -9.94
C ALA A 57 14.49 -24.90 -10.15
N ASN A 58 13.63 -23.88 -9.85
CA ASN A 58 13.89 -22.50 -10.20
C ASN A 58 13.87 -21.55 -8.99
N GLY A 59 13.64 -22.05 -7.77
CA GLY A 59 13.45 -21.18 -6.60
C GLY A 59 12.21 -20.26 -6.73
N SER A 60 12.26 -19.10 -6.07
CA SER A 60 11.21 -18.07 -6.12
C SER A 60 11.43 -17.12 -7.28
N GLU A 61 10.55 -17.18 -8.28
CA GLU A 61 10.65 -16.44 -9.52
C GLU A 61 9.34 -15.76 -9.92
N VAL A 62 9.41 -14.80 -10.88
CA VAL A 62 8.22 -14.14 -11.43
C VAL A 62 7.52 -15.03 -12.43
N TRP A 63 6.24 -15.22 -12.22
CA TRP A 63 5.30 -15.88 -13.11
C TRP A 63 4.24 -14.90 -13.59
N ARG A 64 3.55 -15.26 -14.66
CA ARG A 64 2.39 -14.51 -15.14
C ARG A 64 1.20 -15.43 -15.43
N THR A 65 0.01 -14.84 -15.49
CA THR A 65 -1.19 -15.46 -16.03
C THR A 65 -2.03 -14.44 -16.81
N ASP A 66 -2.70 -14.87 -17.86
CA ASP A 66 -3.77 -14.15 -18.55
C ASP A 66 -5.14 -14.81 -18.32
N GLY A 67 -5.20 -15.72 -17.34
CA GLY A 67 -6.40 -16.47 -17.01
C GLY A 67 -6.60 -17.73 -17.85
N THR A 68 -5.58 -18.16 -18.60
CA THR A 68 -5.57 -19.42 -19.35
C THR A 68 -4.38 -20.28 -18.93
N ASP A 69 -4.47 -21.61 -19.13
CA ASP A 69 -3.34 -22.52 -18.87
C ASP A 69 -2.13 -22.17 -19.73
N ALA A 70 -2.34 -21.85 -21.01
CA ALA A 70 -1.27 -21.49 -21.94
C ALA A 70 -0.59 -20.16 -21.59
N GLY A 71 -1.32 -19.22 -21.00
CA GLY A 71 -0.83 -17.92 -20.56
C GLY A 71 -0.31 -17.90 -19.12
N THR A 72 -0.29 -19.05 -18.43
CA THR A 72 0.22 -19.19 -17.06
C THR A 72 1.56 -19.90 -17.08
N TYR A 73 2.66 -19.14 -16.91
CA TYR A 73 4.02 -19.69 -17.01
C TYR A 73 5.06 -18.86 -16.24
N LEU A 74 6.22 -19.50 -15.97
CA LEU A 74 7.43 -18.84 -15.48
C LEU A 74 7.91 -17.82 -16.53
N VAL A 75 8.05 -16.55 -16.15
CA VAL A 75 8.49 -15.50 -17.07
C VAL A 75 9.99 -15.61 -17.33
N LYS A 76 10.78 -15.77 -16.26
CA LYS A 76 12.23 -15.90 -16.33
C LYS A 76 12.78 -16.57 -15.07
N ASP A 77 13.78 -17.42 -15.22
CA ASP A 77 14.64 -17.91 -14.16
C ASP A 77 15.82 -16.94 -14.01
N ILE A 78 15.70 -15.98 -13.10
CA ILE A 78 16.68 -14.89 -12.89
C ILE A 78 17.92 -15.42 -12.20
N TYR A 79 17.71 -16.28 -11.19
CA TYR A 79 18.78 -17.00 -10.52
C TYR A 79 18.75 -18.47 -10.97
N ALA A 80 19.45 -18.78 -12.04
CA ALA A 80 19.44 -20.10 -12.65
C ALA A 80 19.65 -21.25 -11.66
N GLY A 81 18.66 -22.15 -11.58
CA GLY A 81 18.60 -23.25 -10.63
C GLY A 81 17.70 -22.98 -9.45
N GLY A 82 17.85 -23.72 -8.35
CA GLY A 82 16.93 -23.67 -7.18
C GLY A 82 17.06 -22.45 -6.28
N GLY A 83 17.73 -21.39 -6.70
CA GLY A 83 17.87 -20.14 -5.95
C GLY A 83 16.74 -19.15 -6.21
N ASP A 84 16.56 -18.18 -5.29
CA ASP A 84 15.50 -17.19 -5.37
C ASP A 84 15.95 -15.96 -6.17
N GLY A 85 15.48 -15.82 -7.42
CA GLY A 85 15.68 -14.62 -8.23
C GLY A 85 14.84 -13.43 -7.76
N VAL A 86 13.78 -13.71 -6.98
CA VAL A 86 12.97 -12.71 -6.30
C VAL A 86 13.11 -12.88 -4.79
N PRO A 87 14.02 -12.15 -4.12
CA PRO A 87 14.22 -12.27 -2.68
C PRO A 87 13.00 -11.79 -1.90
N GLY A 88 12.68 -12.53 -0.84
CA GLY A 88 11.50 -12.24 -0.02
C GLY A 88 10.21 -12.92 -0.51
N GLY A 89 10.27 -13.64 -1.62
CA GLY A 89 9.14 -14.43 -2.11
C GLY A 89 7.88 -13.60 -2.29
N ILE A 90 6.81 -13.96 -1.59
CA ILE A 90 5.49 -13.30 -1.67
C ILE A 90 5.43 -11.88 -1.09
N ASN A 91 6.36 -11.51 -0.24
CA ASN A 91 6.38 -10.19 0.43
C ASN A 91 7.33 -9.21 -0.29
N PHE A 92 7.74 -9.51 -1.51
CA PHE A 92 8.66 -8.64 -2.23
C PHE A 92 7.99 -7.32 -2.65
N ALA A 93 8.79 -6.25 -2.62
CA ALA A 93 8.35 -4.94 -3.08
C ALA A 93 8.21 -4.93 -4.61
N LYS A 94 7.04 -4.51 -5.10
CA LYS A 94 6.65 -4.56 -6.50
C LYS A 94 5.65 -3.50 -6.87
N ILE A 95 5.72 -2.98 -8.08
CA ILE A 95 4.77 -1.99 -8.62
C ILE A 95 4.60 -2.27 -10.11
N VAL A 96 3.33 -2.25 -10.58
CA VAL A 96 3.02 -2.28 -12.02
C VAL A 96 2.73 -0.87 -12.49
N ILE A 97 3.41 -0.44 -13.56
CA ILE A 97 3.23 0.85 -14.21
C ILE A 97 3.04 0.61 -15.71
N ASN A 98 1.89 1.00 -16.24
CA ASN A 98 1.56 0.83 -17.67
C ASN A 98 1.78 -0.62 -18.18
N GLY A 99 1.40 -1.61 -17.39
CA GLY A 99 1.55 -3.03 -17.74
C GLY A 99 2.96 -3.60 -17.55
N ILE A 100 3.91 -2.81 -17.08
CA ILE A 100 5.28 -3.23 -16.76
C ILE A 100 5.40 -3.45 -15.26
N LEU A 101 5.78 -4.64 -14.85
CA LEU A 101 6.15 -4.97 -13.47
C LEU A 101 7.56 -4.44 -13.17
N TYR A 102 7.70 -3.72 -12.09
CA TYR A 102 8.99 -3.36 -11.47
C TYR A 102 9.13 -4.11 -10.15
N PHE A 103 10.32 -4.61 -9.89
CA PHE A 103 10.59 -5.42 -8.69
C PHE A 103 12.07 -5.44 -8.33
N GLN A 104 12.35 -5.88 -7.12
CA GLN A 104 13.70 -6.21 -6.69
C GLN A 104 14.02 -7.63 -7.17
N GLY A 105 15.03 -7.78 -8.03
CA GLY A 105 15.56 -9.06 -8.47
C GLY A 105 16.99 -9.28 -7.97
N ASN A 106 17.40 -10.53 -7.86
CA ASN A 106 18.72 -10.93 -7.36
C ASN A 106 19.28 -12.05 -8.23
N ASP A 107 20.46 -11.85 -8.79
CA ASP A 107 21.22 -12.87 -9.52
C ASP A 107 22.17 -13.70 -8.62
N ASN A 108 21.86 -13.77 -7.31
CA ASN A 108 22.69 -14.40 -6.26
C ASN A 108 24.01 -13.68 -5.97
N GLY A 109 24.13 -12.42 -6.30
CA GLY A 109 25.38 -11.69 -6.15
C GLY A 109 26.49 -12.18 -7.08
N VAL A 110 26.14 -12.89 -8.18
CA VAL A 110 27.14 -13.35 -9.16
C VAL A 110 27.71 -12.16 -9.90
N ALA A 111 26.86 -11.22 -10.30
CA ALA A 111 27.28 -10.02 -11.01
C ALA A 111 26.78 -8.73 -10.37
N TYR A 112 25.49 -8.67 -9.96
CA TYR A 112 24.81 -7.42 -9.63
C TYR A 112 24.20 -7.39 -8.23
N GLY A 113 23.98 -8.55 -7.58
CA GLY A 113 23.26 -8.62 -6.32
C GLY A 113 21.78 -8.25 -6.45
N SER A 114 21.23 -7.64 -5.39
CA SER A 114 19.82 -7.20 -5.39
C SER A 114 19.66 -5.82 -6.01
N GLU A 115 19.09 -5.76 -7.21
CA GLU A 115 18.92 -4.53 -7.99
C GLU A 115 17.49 -4.36 -8.52
N LEU A 116 17.22 -3.21 -9.19
CA LEU A 116 15.95 -2.93 -9.84
C LEU A 116 15.82 -3.70 -11.16
N TRP A 117 14.81 -4.54 -11.25
CA TRP A 117 14.43 -5.29 -12.45
C TRP A 117 13.06 -4.85 -12.95
N ARG A 118 12.79 -5.14 -14.20
CA ARG A 118 11.48 -4.96 -14.84
C ARG A 118 11.06 -6.17 -15.63
N SER A 119 9.76 -6.31 -15.89
CA SER A 119 9.18 -7.34 -16.75
C SER A 119 7.94 -6.82 -17.47
N ASP A 120 7.80 -7.13 -18.75
CA ASP A 120 6.56 -6.96 -19.53
C ASP A 120 5.75 -8.28 -19.62
N GLY A 121 6.19 -9.32 -18.91
CA GLY A 121 5.60 -10.65 -18.93
C GLY A 121 6.22 -11.58 -19.99
N THR A 122 7.30 -11.17 -20.66
CA THR A 122 8.11 -12.02 -21.55
C THR A 122 9.52 -12.20 -21.00
N ASP A 123 10.18 -13.30 -21.37
CA ASP A 123 11.59 -13.52 -20.98
C ASP A 123 12.52 -12.40 -21.50
N ALA A 124 12.34 -11.98 -22.75
CA ALA A 124 13.13 -10.91 -23.35
C ALA A 124 12.88 -9.53 -22.74
N GLY A 125 11.64 -9.26 -22.27
CA GLY A 125 11.25 -8.03 -21.61
C GLY A 125 11.52 -8.02 -20.10
N THR A 126 12.09 -9.12 -19.57
CA THR A 126 12.48 -9.25 -18.16
C THR A 126 13.98 -9.12 -18.02
N TYR A 127 14.43 -8.00 -17.47
CA TYR A 127 15.85 -7.68 -17.36
C TYR A 127 16.18 -6.70 -16.23
N LEU A 128 17.45 -6.66 -15.84
CA LEU A 128 18.04 -5.66 -14.94
C LEU A 128 17.92 -4.26 -15.57
N VAL A 129 17.25 -3.33 -14.87
CA VAL A 129 17.10 -1.95 -15.34
C VAL A 129 18.43 -1.20 -15.23
N LYS A 130 19.10 -1.34 -14.09
CA LYS A 130 20.38 -0.70 -13.82
C LYS A 130 21.11 -1.39 -12.67
N ASP A 131 22.43 -1.57 -12.80
CA ASP A 131 23.36 -1.85 -11.72
C ASP A 131 23.63 -0.51 -10.98
N ILE A 132 22.84 -0.25 -9.91
CA ILE A 132 22.90 1.00 -9.15
C ILE A 132 24.06 0.98 -8.17
N TYR A 133 24.21 -0.13 -7.46
CA TYR A 133 25.36 -0.36 -6.58
C TYR A 133 26.30 -1.34 -7.29
N ALA A 134 27.25 -0.79 -8.04
CA ALA A 134 28.12 -1.58 -8.91
C ALA A 134 28.73 -2.82 -8.22
N GLY A 135 28.50 -3.99 -8.84
CA GLY A 135 29.02 -5.29 -8.40
C GLY A 135 28.05 -6.06 -7.50
N ALA A 136 28.55 -7.13 -6.89
CA ALA A 136 27.78 -8.17 -6.24
C ALA A 136 27.00 -7.76 -4.97
N THR A 137 27.19 -6.56 -4.44
CA THR A 137 26.52 -6.07 -3.22
C THR A 137 25.05 -5.75 -3.45
N GLY A 138 24.75 -5.10 -4.58
CA GLY A 138 23.40 -4.64 -4.92
C GLY A 138 22.90 -3.43 -4.12
N SER A 139 22.01 -2.67 -4.72
CA SER A 139 21.41 -1.45 -4.13
C SER A 139 20.21 -1.69 -3.23
N SER A 140 19.70 -2.92 -3.21
CA SER A 140 18.51 -3.33 -2.41
C SER A 140 17.33 -2.35 -2.56
N PRO A 141 16.79 -2.16 -3.76
CA PRO A 141 15.76 -1.15 -4.03
C PRO A 141 14.47 -1.46 -3.28
N ARG A 142 13.85 -0.42 -2.70
CA ARG A 142 12.53 -0.49 -2.08
C ARG A 142 11.58 0.38 -2.87
N LEU A 143 10.59 -0.25 -3.51
CA LEU A 143 9.65 0.44 -4.38
C LEU A 143 8.62 1.19 -3.53
N LEU A 144 8.36 2.45 -3.87
CA LEU A 144 7.50 3.33 -3.11
C LEU A 144 6.18 3.58 -3.82
N ALA A 145 6.22 4.12 -5.05
CA ALA A 145 5.03 4.55 -5.75
C ALA A 145 5.22 4.72 -7.26
N ASN A 146 4.09 4.69 -7.97
CA ASN A 146 3.94 5.25 -9.31
C ASN A 146 3.53 6.71 -9.19
N VAL A 147 4.33 7.63 -9.70
CA VAL A 147 4.00 9.05 -9.78
C VAL A 147 4.02 9.46 -11.24
N ASN A 148 2.85 9.68 -11.81
CA ASN A 148 2.68 10.13 -13.19
C ASN A 148 3.47 9.26 -14.23
N GLY A 149 3.38 7.94 -14.09
CA GLY A 149 4.02 6.99 -15.01
C GLY A 149 5.49 6.70 -14.72
N LYS A 150 6.10 7.32 -13.71
CA LYS A 150 7.46 7.04 -13.24
C LYS A 150 7.44 6.26 -11.94
N LEU A 151 8.35 5.31 -11.83
CA LEU A 151 8.62 4.62 -10.58
C LEU A 151 9.43 5.55 -9.66
N PHE A 152 8.98 5.67 -8.41
CA PHE A 152 9.76 6.22 -7.30
C PHE A 152 10.14 5.09 -6.35
N PHE A 153 11.39 5.06 -5.92
CA PHE A 153 11.93 4.02 -5.06
C PHE A 153 13.12 4.54 -4.25
N THR A 154 13.53 3.80 -3.23
CA THR A 154 14.80 4.06 -2.57
C THR A 154 15.82 3.01 -2.98
N ALA A 155 17.07 3.43 -3.10
CA ALA A 155 18.18 2.53 -3.39
C ALA A 155 19.46 3.04 -2.72
N SER A 156 20.33 2.12 -2.36
CA SER A 156 21.59 2.42 -1.68
C SER A 156 22.75 2.49 -2.68
N THR A 157 23.68 3.41 -2.42
CA THR A 157 25.01 3.41 -3.03
C THR A 157 26.08 3.55 -1.95
N SER A 158 27.32 3.19 -2.26
CA SER A 158 28.45 3.35 -1.32
C SER A 158 28.73 4.82 -0.96
N ALA A 159 28.36 5.75 -1.87
CA ALA A 159 28.66 7.17 -1.71
C ALA A 159 27.56 7.93 -0.96
N ALA A 160 26.28 7.55 -1.15
CA ALA A 160 25.13 8.32 -0.65
C ALA A 160 24.21 7.54 0.30
N GLY A 161 24.50 6.25 0.59
CA GLY A 161 23.56 5.44 1.37
C GLY A 161 22.23 5.26 0.65
N TYR A 162 21.13 5.10 1.42
CA TYR A 162 19.77 5.00 0.87
C TYR A 162 19.19 6.37 0.59
N GLU A 163 18.96 6.66 -0.70
CA GLU A 163 18.36 7.91 -1.16
C GLU A 163 17.15 7.67 -2.07
N LEU A 164 16.42 8.76 -2.43
CA LEU A 164 15.30 8.72 -3.34
C LEU A 164 15.77 8.65 -4.79
N TRP A 165 15.22 7.70 -5.54
CA TRP A 165 15.48 7.46 -6.95
C TRP A 165 14.20 7.47 -7.77
N THR A 166 14.32 7.76 -9.05
CA THR A 166 13.24 7.58 -10.04
C THR A 166 13.72 6.73 -11.21
N SER A 167 12.77 6.06 -11.87
CA SER A 167 12.99 5.29 -13.09
C SER A 167 11.82 5.42 -14.06
N ASP A 168 12.14 5.51 -15.35
CA ASP A 168 11.19 5.33 -16.46
C ASP A 168 11.27 3.90 -17.06
N GLY A 169 12.01 3.01 -16.41
CA GLY A 169 12.24 1.64 -16.86
C GLY A 169 13.44 1.47 -17.77
N THR A 170 14.24 2.52 -18.00
CA THR A 170 15.51 2.46 -18.73
C THR A 170 16.69 2.74 -17.81
N GLY A 171 17.86 2.22 -18.13
CA GLY A 171 19.07 2.48 -17.34
C GLY A 171 19.47 3.95 -17.33
N ALA A 172 19.23 4.69 -18.45
CA ALA A 172 19.50 6.11 -18.56
C ALA A 172 18.50 6.97 -17.75
N GLY A 173 17.21 6.58 -17.75
CA GLY A 173 16.16 7.25 -17.00
C GLY A 173 16.09 6.84 -15.53
N THR A 174 16.97 5.94 -15.08
CA THR A 174 17.07 5.55 -13.66
C THR A 174 18.16 6.38 -12.99
N THR A 175 17.74 7.33 -12.16
CA THR A 175 18.64 8.33 -11.55
C THR A 175 18.27 8.61 -10.09
N MET A 176 19.27 8.93 -9.27
CA MET A 176 19.06 9.47 -7.93
C MET A 176 18.44 10.88 -8.05
N VAL A 177 17.35 11.12 -7.33
CA VAL A 177 16.66 12.41 -7.35
C VAL A 177 17.44 13.44 -6.56
N LYS A 178 17.86 13.06 -5.35
CA LYS A 178 18.57 13.94 -4.43
C LYS A 178 19.33 13.12 -3.40
N ASP A 179 20.54 13.54 -3.07
CA ASP A 179 21.27 13.16 -1.85
C ASP A 179 20.74 14.05 -0.70
N ILE A 180 19.75 13.51 0.05
CA ILE A 180 19.04 14.28 1.10
C ILE A 180 19.90 14.40 2.35
N TYR A 181 20.57 13.29 2.73
CA TYR A 181 21.55 13.30 3.79
C TYR A 181 22.94 13.10 3.21
N ALA A 182 23.61 14.18 2.90
CA ALA A 182 24.91 14.16 2.21
C ALA A 182 25.89 13.14 2.80
N GLY A 183 26.35 12.21 1.95
CA GLY A 183 27.30 11.16 2.29
C GLY A 183 26.66 9.78 2.51
N ALA A 184 27.47 8.84 3.01
CA ALA A 184 27.12 7.40 3.03
C ALA A 184 26.02 7.01 4.04
N THR A 185 25.47 7.94 4.82
CA THR A 185 24.43 7.63 5.84
C THR A 185 23.08 7.36 5.22
N GLY A 186 22.72 8.10 4.17
CA GLY A 186 21.42 8.00 3.50
C GLY A 186 20.27 8.72 4.23
N GLY A 187 19.48 9.48 3.46
CA GLY A 187 18.38 10.30 3.98
C GLY A 187 17.03 9.58 4.01
N VAL A 188 16.85 8.46 3.30
CA VAL A 188 15.56 7.77 3.12
C VAL A 188 15.65 6.30 3.51
N GLY A 189 16.26 6.02 4.68
CA GLY A 189 16.61 4.65 5.07
C GLY A 189 15.46 3.76 5.56
N SER A 190 14.39 4.32 6.11
CA SER A 190 13.34 3.56 6.83
C SER A 190 11.95 3.71 6.24
N VAL A 191 11.82 4.20 5.01
CA VAL A 191 10.51 4.42 4.40
C VAL A 191 9.81 3.09 4.11
N GLN A 192 8.59 2.96 4.56
CA GLN A 192 7.69 1.84 4.31
C GLN A 192 6.55 2.27 3.39
N ALA A 193 5.90 1.34 2.71
CA ALA A 193 4.75 1.64 1.87
C ALA A 193 3.61 2.37 2.61
N SER A 194 3.44 2.11 3.91
CA SER A 194 2.46 2.79 4.76
C SER A 194 2.79 4.24 5.08
N THR A 195 4.04 4.68 4.88
CA THR A 195 4.53 6.03 5.17
C THR A 195 4.87 6.82 3.91
N VAL A 196 4.24 6.47 2.81
CA VAL A 196 4.28 7.21 1.55
C VAL A 196 2.87 7.42 1.01
N ALA A 197 2.66 8.54 0.33
CA ALA A 197 1.43 8.81 -0.42
C ALA A 197 1.73 9.62 -1.68
N VAL A 198 0.98 9.33 -2.74
CA VAL A 198 0.98 10.16 -3.96
C VAL A 198 -0.22 11.08 -3.92
N VAL A 199 0.02 12.38 -3.93
CA VAL A 199 -1.03 13.40 -3.93
C VAL A 199 -0.69 14.44 -4.99
N ASN A 200 -1.61 14.72 -5.90
CA ASN A 200 -1.45 15.72 -6.97
C ASN A 200 -0.12 15.56 -7.74
N ASN A 201 0.19 14.31 -8.17
CA ASN A 201 1.39 13.95 -8.91
C ASN A 201 2.72 14.25 -8.18
N LYS A 202 2.70 14.24 -6.85
CA LYS A 202 3.89 14.35 -6.01
C LYS A 202 3.92 13.21 -5.01
N LEU A 203 5.12 12.70 -4.72
CA LEU A 203 5.37 11.75 -3.64
C LEU A 203 5.57 12.50 -2.33
N TYR A 204 4.82 12.16 -1.31
CA TYR A 204 5.07 12.54 0.09
C TYR A 204 5.69 11.35 0.81
N PHE A 205 6.72 11.59 1.58
CA PHE A 205 7.50 10.55 2.25
C PHE A 205 8.24 11.11 3.46
N ILE A 206 8.86 10.22 4.24
CA ILE A 206 9.66 10.58 5.40
C ILE A 206 11.13 10.56 5.00
N ALA A 207 11.87 11.63 5.36
CA ALA A 207 13.31 11.67 5.16
C ALA A 207 14.02 12.49 6.26
N ASN A 208 15.30 12.23 6.41
CA ASN A 208 16.20 12.87 7.37
C ASN A 208 17.36 13.53 6.62
N ASN A 209 17.55 14.82 6.83
CA ASN A 209 18.64 15.59 6.22
C ASN A 209 19.87 15.74 7.11
N GLY A 210 19.90 15.04 8.26
CA GLY A 210 20.97 15.12 9.25
C GLY A 210 20.82 16.25 10.26
N SER A 211 19.84 17.15 10.11
CA SER A 211 19.64 18.29 11.00
C SER A 211 18.28 18.33 11.68
N THR A 212 17.21 17.94 10.96
CA THR A 212 15.83 17.99 11.48
C THR A 212 15.31 16.63 11.97
N GLY A 213 16.09 15.56 11.85
CA GLY A 213 15.59 14.21 12.10
C GLY A 213 14.65 13.76 10.98
N ASN A 214 13.82 12.75 11.26
CA ASN A 214 12.81 12.26 10.31
C ASN A 214 11.64 13.23 10.25
N GLU A 215 11.44 13.85 9.08
CA GLU A 215 10.35 14.81 8.86
C GLU A 215 9.61 14.55 7.53
N LEU A 216 8.51 15.29 7.31
CA LEU A 216 7.70 15.21 6.11
C LEU A 216 8.39 15.89 4.92
N TRP A 217 8.61 15.15 3.86
CA TRP A 217 9.18 15.61 2.59
C TRP A 217 8.22 15.40 1.43
N VAL A 218 8.43 16.17 0.37
CA VAL A 218 7.70 16.06 -0.90
C VAL A 218 8.69 16.03 -2.06
N SER A 219 8.34 15.27 -3.12
CA SER A 219 9.13 15.21 -4.35
C SER A 219 8.23 15.16 -5.59
N ASP A 220 8.59 15.90 -6.64
CA ASP A 220 8.06 15.78 -7.99
C ASP A 220 8.97 14.95 -8.92
N GLY A 221 10.03 14.35 -8.36
CA GLY A 221 11.05 13.60 -9.10
C GLY A 221 12.21 14.44 -9.60
N THR A 222 12.28 15.72 -9.27
CA THR A 222 13.44 16.58 -9.52
C THR A 222 14.14 16.93 -8.22
N SER A 223 15.45 17.22 -8.28
CA SER A 223 16.21 17.63 -7.09
C SER A 223 15.69 18.94 -6.50
N ALA A 224 15.27 19.90 -7.34
CA ALA A 224 14.70 21.17 -6.92
C ALA A 224 13.30 21.02 -6.29
N GLY A 225 12.47 20.12 -6.82
CA GLY A 225 11.13 19.81 -6.31
C GLY A 225 11.13 18.81 -5.15
N THR A 226 12.30 18.34 -4.71
CA THR A 226 12.44 17.47 -3.52
C THR A 226 12.84 18.32 -2.32
N THR A 227 11.89 18.59 -1.44
CA THR A 227 12.05 19.56 -0.33
C THR A 227 11.39 19.06 0.95
N LEU A 228 11.92 19.53 2.09
CA LEU A 228 11.26 19.43 3.39
C LEU A 228 9.96 20.23 3.35
N VAL A 229 8.84 19.59 3.73
CA VAL A 229 7.53 20.24 3.82
C VAL A 229 7.39 20.96 5.16
N ALA A 230 7.63 20.24 6.25
CA ALA A 230 7.51 20.78 7.61
C ALA A 230 8.47 20.05 8.55
N ASP A 231 9.07 20.78 9.46
CA ASP A 231 9.76 20.30 10.66
C ASP A 231 8.70 20.34 11.79
N ILE A 232 7.98 19.21 11.98
CA ILE A 232 6.86 19.12 12.92
C ILE A 232 7.39 19.05 14.35
N THR A 233 8.46 18.25 14.56
CA THR A 233 9.14 18.16 15.84
C THR A 233 10.50 18.86 15.73
N ALA A 234 10.54 20.13 16.10
CA ALA A 234 11.71 20.96 15.92
C ALA A 234 13.00 20.34 16.52
N GLY A 235 14.06 20.33 15.71
CA GLY A 235 15.38 19.83 16.06
C GLY A 235 15.69 18.45 15.54
N SER A 236 16.79 17.84 15.99
CA SER A 236 17.34 16.61 15.42
C SER A 236 16.62 15.32 15.84
N THR A 237 15.65 15.40 16.75
CA THR A 237 14.90 14.21 17.21
C THR A 237 13.98 13.65 16.12
N GLY A 238 13.37 14.56 15.34
CA GLY A 238 12.42 14.21 14.29
C GLY A 238 11.05 13.77 14.81
N THR A 239 10.10 13.66 13.89
CA THR A 239 8.72 13.28 14.15
C THR A 239 8.52 11.78 13.99
N THR A 240 7.74 11.17 14.88
CA THR A 240 7.27 9.80 14.71
C THR A 240 5.99 9.84 13.89
N PHE A 241 6.04 9.28 12.68
CA PHE A 241 4.92 9.15 11.79
C PHE A 241 4.30 7.74 11.87
N GLY A 242 2.99 7.67 11.68
CA GLY A 242 2.30 6.41 11.43
C GLY A 242 2.01 6.21 9.94
N SER A 243 0.73 6.06 9.57
CA SER A 243 0.33 5.82 8.17
C SER A 243 0.03 7.11 7.42
N PHE A 244 0.18 7.05 6.08
CA PHE A 244 -0.16 8.11 5.12
C PHE A 244 -1.35 7.66 4.27
N SER A 245 -2.19 8.61 3.86
CA SER A 245 -3.33 8.39 2.97
C SER A 245 -3.57 9.60 2.07
N ASN A 246 -4.15 9.36 0.89
CA ASN A 246 -4.66 10.39 0.00
C ASN A 246 -6.20 10.29 -0.04
N ALA A 247 -6.88 11.34 0.34
CA ALA A 247 -8.31 11.47 0.11
C ALA A 247 -8.61 12.91 -0.32
N GLY A 248 -9.43 13.06 -1.37
CA GLY A 248 -9.80 14.36 -1.91
C GLY A 248 -8.65 15.22 -2.43
N GLY A 249 -7.53 14.60 -2.87
CA GLY A 249 -6.36 15.33 -3.37
C GLY A 249 -5.55 16.03 -2.27
N ARG A 250 -5.70 15.61 -1.01
CA ARG A 250 -5.00 16.11 0.17
C ARG A 250 -4.23 14.98 0.84
N LEU A 251 -3.04 15.28 1.37
CA LEU A 251 -2.31 14.34 2.22
C LEU A 251 -2.94 14.29 3.61
N TRP A 252 -3.17 13.07 4.07
CA TRP A 252 -3.57 12.75 5.43
C TRP A 252 -2.52 11.82 6.03
N PHE A 253 -2.17 12.04 7.29
CA PHE A 253 -1.20 11.20 7.98
C PHE A 253 -1.41 11.24 9.48
N THR A 254 -0.77 10.32 10.17
CA THR A 254 -0.71 10.37 11.63
C THR A 254 0.71 10.75 12.07
N ALA A 255 0.79 11.64 13.03
CA ALA A 255 2.06 12.05 13.63
C ALA A 255 1.91 12.17 15.14
N THR A 256 3.00 11.87 15.85
CA THR A 256 3.03 11.87 17.31
C THR A 256 3.72 13.14 17.79
N THR A 257 3.05 13.88 18.69
CA THR A 257 3.64 14.96 19.44
C THR A 257 3.63 14.64 20.94
N SER A 258 4.52 15.25 21.70
CA SER A 258 4.57 15.05 23.15
C SER A 258 3.34 15.55 23.89
N ALA A 259 2.61 16.51 23.30
CA ALA A 259 1.43 17.12 23.89
C ALA A 259 0.14 16.34 23.66
N ALA A 260 -0.04 15.79 22.44
CA ALA A 260 -1.30 15.19 21.99
C ALA A 260 -1.20 13.69 21.67
N GLY A 261 -0.03 13.07 21.83
CA GLY A 261 0.13 11.70 21.36
C GLY A 261 0.08 11.60 19.83
N GLN A 262 -0.34 10.44 19.30
CA GLN A 262 -0.51 10.23 17.86
C GLN A 262 -1.89 10.66 17.42
N GLU A 263 -1.98 11.69 16.59
CA GLU A 263 -3.23 12.28 16.13
C GLU A 263 -3.30 12.44 14.61
N LEU A 264 -4.48 12.88 14.11
CA LEU A 264 -4.74 13.15 12.70
C LEU A 264 -4.11 14.46 12.25
N TRP A 265 -3.30 14.39 11.20
CA TRP A 265 -2.67 15.53 10.54
C TRP A 265 -3.04 15.57 9.06
N THR A 266 -2.92 16.75 8.48
CA THR A 266 -3.10 16.98 7.06
C THR A 266 -2.03 17.92 6.52
N SER A 267 -1.78 17.84 5.20
CA SER A 267 -0.87 18.74 4.50
C SER A 267 -1.35 19.03 3.08
N ASP A 268 -1.16 20.28 2.64
CA ASP A 268 -1.30 20.69 1.24
C ASP A 268 0.06 20.76 0.51
N GLY A 269 1.13 20.34 1.19
CA GLY A 269 2.50 20.38 0.68
C GLY A 269 3.26 21.64 1.06
N THR A 270 2.69 22.51 1.88
CA THR A 270 3.36 23.69 2.46
C THR A 270 3.51 23.53 3.97
N SER A 271 4.50 24.21 4.56
CA SER A 271 4.68 24.19 6.01
C SER A 271 3.47 24.79 6.75
N ALA A 272 2.90 25.86 6.24
CA ALA A 272 1.72 26.50 6.83
C ALA A 272 0.45 25.64 6.72
N GLY A 273 0.32 24.86 5.65
CA GLY A 273 -0.80 23.93 5.44
C GLY A 273 -0.60 22.54 6.05
N THR A 274 0.52 22.32 6.77
CA THR A 274 0.79 21.08 7.50
C THR A 274 0.43 21.25 8.96
N THR A 275 -0.73 20.72 9.37
CA THR A 275 -1.29 20.97 10.70
C THR A 275 -1.96 19.73 11.29
N MET A 276 -1.97 19.62 12.61
CA MET A 276 -2.83 18.70 13.32
C MET A 276 -4.29 19.14 13.13
N VAL A 277 -5.14 18.23 12.69
CA VAL A 277 -6.55 18.53 12.40
C VAL A 277 -7.36 18.62 13.69
N LYS A 278 -7.15 17.62 14.55
CA LYS A 278 -7.85 17.51 15.84
C LYS A 278 -7.07 16.62 16.79
N ASP A 279 -7.05 16.98 18.06
CA ASP A 279 -6.71 16.11 19.19
C ASP A 279 -7.98 15.30 19.51
N ILE A 280 -8.10 14.09 18.92
CA ILE A 280 -9.30 13.23 19.04
C ILE A 280 -9.33 12.56 20.40
N TYR A 281 -8.17 12.08 20.89
CA TYR A 281 -8.03 11.57 22.25
C TYR A 281 -7.23 12.58 23.07
N PRO A 282 -7.88 13.50 23.80
CA PRO A 282 -7.21 14.59 24.47
C PRO A 282 -6.05 14.15 25.37
N GLY A 283 -4.86 14.73 25.13
CA GLY A 283 -3.65 14.45 25.89
C GLY A 283 -2.67 13.49 25.19
N ALA A 284 -1.64 13.05 25.92
CA ALA A 284 -0.48 12.36 25.36
C ALA A 284 -0.74 10.89 24.90
N THR A 285 -1.95 10.36 25.05
CA THR A 285 -2.25 8.95 24.76
C THR A 285 -2.36 8.66 23.26
N GLY A 286 -2.98 9.57 22.52
CA GLY A 286 -3.21 9.44 21.08
C GLY A 286 -4.38 8.54 20.69
N SER A 287 -4.96 8.77 19.51
CA SER A 287 -6.25 8.24 19.05
C SER A 287 -6.16 6.94 18.26
N SER A 288 -4.98 6.32 18.12
CA SER A 288 -4.80 5.01 17.45
C SER A 288 -5.43 4.92 16.05
N ILE A 289 -5.23 5.95 15.23
CA ILE A 289 -5.85 6.09 13.91
C ILE A 289 -5.35 5.02 12.94
N THR A 290 -6.30 4.45 12.17
CA THR A 290 -6.01 3.65 10.98
C THR A 290 -6.90 4.15 9.84
N PHE A 291 -6.30 4.52 8.71
CA PHE A 291 -7.05 4.94 7.53
C PHE A 291 -7.74 3.75 6.87
N LEU A 292 -8.98 3.98 6.45
CA LEU A 292 -9.82 2.99 5.78
C LEU A 292 -10.06 3.36 4.32
N GLY A 293 -9.91 4.64 3.94
CA GLY A 293 -10.13 5.13 2.58
C GLY A 293 -10.63 6.56 2.53
N GLY A 294 -11.40 6.89 1.50
CA GLY A 294 -11.99 8.21 1.34
C GLY A 294 -13.32 8.20 0.62
N LEU A 295 -14.14 9.22 0.86
CA LEU A 295 -15.41 9.48 0.17
C LEU A 295 -15.50 10.97 -0.18
N GLY A 296 -15.48 11.29 -1.48
CA GLY A 296 -15.38 12.66 -1.93
C GLY A 296 -14.07 13.31 -1.47
N THR A 297 -14.16 14.41 -0.74
CA THR A 297 -13.00 15.10 -0.16
C THR A 297 -12.64 14.64 1.25
N ASN A 298 -13.47 13.78 1.85
CA ASN A 298 -13.31 13.32 3.22
C ASN A 298 -12.43 12.08 3.30
N VAL A 299 -11.57 12.04 4.31
CA VAL A 299 -10.88 10.81 4.72
C VAL A 299 -11.74 10.01 5.69
N MET A 300 -11.72 8.68 5.53
CA MET A 300 -12.39 7.73 6.40
C MET A 300 -11.34 6.97 7.21
N PHE A 301 -11.53 6.87 8.50
CA PHE A 301 -10.60 6.20 9.40
C PHE A 301 -11.32 5.66 10.65
N ARG A 302 -10.67 4.77 11.35
CA ARG A 302 -11.09 4.39 12.70
C ARG A 302 -10.21 5.08 13.73
N ALA A 303 -10.79 5.45 14.86
CA ALA A 303 -10.07 6.07 15.97
C ALA A 303 -10.76 5.79 17.31
N VAL A 304 -10.00 5.96 18.41
CA VAL A 304 -10.52 6.02 19.79
C VAL A 304 -10.50 7.45 20.28
N ASP A 305 -11.51 7.85 21.08
CA ASP A 305 -11.61 9.18 21.67
C ASP A 305 -11.46 9.19 23.20
N GLY A 306 -11.20 8.01 23.79
CA GLY A 306 -11.07 7.82 25.24
C GLY A 306 -12.38 7.54 25.96
N VAL A 307 -13.52 7.58 25.26
CA VAL A 307 -14.85 7.27 25.78
C VAL A 307 -15.44 6.06 25.07
N ASN A 308 -15.44 6.12 23.73
CA ASN A 308 -15.90 5.06 22.86
C ASN A 308 -14.71 4.16 22.46
N GLY A 309 -15.00 2.95 22.03
CA GLY A 309 -14.01 2.05 21.44
C GLY A 309 -13.45 2.60 20.12
N GLN A 310 -12.82 1.72 19.31
CA GLN A 310 -12.43 2.09 17.94
C GLN A 310 -13.67 2.15 17.05
N GLU A 311 -14.08 3.36 16.68
CA GLU A 311 -15.26 3.61 15.88
C GLU A 311 -14.94 4.25 14.53
N LEU A 312 -15.96 4.36 13.65
CA LEU A 312 -15.80 5.00 12.34
C LEU A 312 -15.82 6.52 12.48
N TRP A 313 -14.78 7.15 11.95
CA TRP A 313 -14.63 8.60 11.91
C TRP A 313 -14.46 9.10 10.47
N THR A 314 -14.80 10.35 10.27
CA THR A 314 -14.53 11.08 9.03
C THR A 314 -13.90 12.43 9.34
N SER A 315 -13.18 13.00 8.35
CA SER A 315 -12.66 14.35 8.42
C SER A 315 -12.66 15.03 7.05
N ASP A 316 -13.02 16.30 7.00
CA ASP A 316 -12.91 17.21 5.85
C ASP A 316 -11.64 18.08 5.92
N GLY A 317 -10.80 17.89 6.93
CA GLY A 317 -9.59 18.68 7.20
C GLY A 317 -9.79 19.82 8.20
N THR A 318 -10.98 19.96 8.74
CA THR A 318 -11.26 20.91 9.83
C THR A 318 -11.51 20.17 11.14
N SER A 319 -11.26 20.82 12.28
CA SER A 319 -11.55 20.24 13.60
C SER A 319 -13.04 19.99 13.80
N SER A 320 -13.90 20.87 13.27
CA SER A 320 -15.38 20.75 13.35
C SER A 320 -15.93 19.65 12.43
N GLY A 321 -15.30 19.45 11.25
CA GLY A 321 -15.66 18.39 10.32
C GLY A 321 -14.99 17.06 10.61
N THR A 322 -14.21 16.96 11.70
CA THR A 322 -13.65 15.70 12.20
C THR A 322 -14.56 15.15 13.27
N VAL A 323 -15.38 14.16 12.90
CA VAL A 323 -16.43 13.62 13.74
C VAL A 323 -16.51 12.09 13.66
N MET A 324 -16.95 11.48 14.76
CA MET A 324 -17.38 10.09 14.77
C MET A 324 -18.73 10.00 14.05
N LEU A 325 -18.84 9.12 13.06
CA LEU A 325 -20.07 8.95 12.27
C LEU A 325 -21.10 8.09 12.98
N ALA A 326 -20.65 7.04 13.65
CA ALA A 326 -21.51 6.17 14.43
C ALA A 326 -20.69 5.47 15.52
N ASP A 327 -21.31 5.29 16.70
CA ASP A 327 -20.89 4.35 17.73
C ASP A 327 -21.53 2.99 17.37
N ILE A 328 -20.80 2.20 16.57
CA ILE A 328 -21.28 0.95 15.96
C ILE A 328 -21.43 -0.14 17.01
N ASN A 329 -20.54 -0.16 18.00
CA ASN A 329 -20.60 -1.09 19.12
C ASN A 329 -20.62 -0.30 20.43
N PRO A 330 -21.80 0.11 20.91
CA PRO A 330 -21.96 1.10 21.97
C PRO A 330 -21.11 0.89 23.22
N GLY A 331 -20.47 1.97 23.67
CA GLY A 331 -19.61 2.01 24.84
C GLY A 331 -18.12 1.87 24.52
N SER A 332 -17.34 1.25 25.40
CA SER A 332 -15.89 1.13 25.22
C SER A 332 -15.45 -0.04 24.32
N ALA A 333 -16.39 -0.78 23.74
CA ALA A 333 -16.12 -1.87 22.82
C ALA A 333 -15.88 -1.33 21.40
N ASN A 334 -15.04 -2.03 20.62
CA ASN A 334 -14.69 -1.57 19.27
C ASN A 334 -15.79 -1.93 18.25
N GLY A 335 -16.23 -0.97 17.45
CA GLY A 335 -17.14 -1.16 16.33
C GLY A 335 -16.42 -1.33 14.97
N VAL A 336 -15.17 -0.87 14.86
CA VAL A 336 -14.34 -1.12 13.68
C VAL A 336 -13.07 -1.84 14.12
N THR A 337 -13.10 -3.15 14.08
CA THR A 337 -12.03 -4.02 14.63
C THR A 337 -10.92 -4.34 13.66
N THR A 338 -11.14 -4.16 12.34
CA THR A 338 -10.18 -4.55 11.30
C THR A 338 -9.44 -3.35 10.73
N SER A 339 -8.22 -3.60 10.22
CA SER A 339 -7.41 -2.61 9.48
C SER A 339 -7.62 -2.70 7.97
N TYR A 340 -8.54 -3.53 7.51
CA TYR A 340 -8.80 -3.67 6.08
C TYR A 340 -9.41 -2.39 5.52
N PRO A 341 -8.90 -1.88 4.38
CA PRO A 341 -9.49 -0.72 3.74
C PRO A 341 -10.94 -1.00 3.35
N GLY A 342 -11.77 0.02 3.46
CA GLY A 342 -13.08 0.04 2.85
C GLY A 342 -12.99 0.40 1.37
N VAL A 343 -14.12 0.37 0.70
CA VAL A 343 -14.24 0.73 -0.72
C VAL A 343 -15.37 1.73 -0.94
N THR A 344 -15.17 2.65 -1.87
CA THR A 344 -16.22 3.57 -2.32
C THR A 344 -16.85 3.05 -3.60
N LEU A 345 -18.17 2.92 -3.60
CA LEU A 345 -18.95 2.52 -4.76
C LEU A 345 -20.21 3.40 -4.85
N ASN A 346 -20.42 4.05 -6.01
CA ASN A 346 -21.59 4.89 -6.27
C ASN A 346 -21.86 5.97 -5.20
N GLY A 347 -20.80 6.58 -4.67
CA GLY A 347 -20.92 7.65 -3.66
C GLY A 347 -21.24 7.16 -2.25
N VAL A 348 -21.12 5.86 -2.00
CA VAL A 348 -21.26 5.23 -0.68
C VAL A 348 -19.96 4.56 -0.31
N PHE A 349 -19.52 4.71 0.94
CA PHE A 349 -18.34 4.05 1.47
C PHE A 349 -18.75 2.79 2.23
N TYR A 350 -18.21 1.64 1.84
CA TYR A 350 -18.43 0.33 2.45
C TYR A 350 -17.22 -0.07 3.28
N PHE A 351 -17.44 -0.60 4.45
CA PHE A 351 -16.37 -0.97 5.38
C PHE A 351 -16.80 -2.14 6.29
N PRO A 352 -15.84 -2.90 6.86
CA PRO A 352 -16.15 -3.91 7.84
C PRO A 352 -16.43 -3.27 9.21
N GLY A 353 -17.59 -3.54 9.77
CA GLY A 353 -17.98 -3.12 11.12
C GLY A 353 -18.36 -4.33 11.98
N PHE A 354 -18.30 -4.17 13.30
CA PHE A 354 -18.63 -5.19 14.29
C PHE A 354 -19.57 -4.62 15.34
N ASN A 355 -20.63 -5.34 15.65
CA ASN A 355 -21.40 -5.13 16.87
C ASN A 355 -21.61 -6.46 17.61
N ALA A 356 -21.89 -6.39 18.92
CA ALA A 356 -22.02 -7.57 19.76
C ALA A 356 -23.26 -8.44 19.44
N THR A 357 -24.24 -7.91 18.70
CA THR A 357 -25.50 -8.60 18.37
C THR A 357 -25.34 -9.43 17.08
N ASP A 358 -24.78 -8.81 16.04
CA ASP A 358 -24.76 -9.38 14.68
C ASP A 358 -23.36 -9.89 14.28
N GLY A 359 -22.31 -9.52 15.06
CA GLY A 359 -20.92 -9.90 14.73
C GLY A 359 -20.28 -8.96 13.72
N SER A 360 -19.35 -9.51 12.89
CA SER A 360 -18.65 -8.74 11.86
C SER A 360 -19.46 -8.75 10.56
N GLU A 361 -19.87 -7.58 10.11
CA GLU A 361 -20.72 -7.40 8.94
C GLU A 361 -20.20 -6.27 8.02
N VAL A 362 -20.72 -6.21 6.79
CA VAL A 362 -20.48 -5.06 5.91
C VAL A 362 -21.40 -3.92 6.32
N TRP A 363 -20.80 -2.77 6.54
CA TRP A 363 -21.49 -1.51 6.83
C TRP A 363 -21.29 -0.53 5.66
N ALA A 364 -22.19 0.40 5.56
CA ALA A 364 -22.13 1.48 4.57
C ALA A 364 -22.36 2.83 5.22
N THR A 365 -21.79 3.89 4.63
CA THR A 365 -22.04 5.28 5.05
C THR A 365 -22.03 6.22 3.85
N ASP A 366 -22.90 7.25 3.93
CA ASP A 366 -22.96 8.41 3.04
C ASP A 366 -22.38 9.69 3.69
N LEU A 367 -21.62 9.56 4.76
CA LEU A 367 -21.08 10.58 5.65
C LEU A 367 -22.11 11.15 6.65
N THR A 368 -23.29 10.59 6.74
CA THR A 368 -24.28 10.98 7.77
C THR A 368 -24.44 9.87 8.80
N SER A 369 -24.77 10.25 10.03
CA SER A 369 -25.07 9.26 11.09
C SER A 369 -26.28 8.39 10.71
N GLY A 370 -27.31 8.95 10.08
CA GLY A 370 -28.49 8.20 9.63
C GLY A 370 -28.22 7.29 8.44
N GLY A 371 -27.25 7.65 7.58
CA GLY A 371 -26.81 6.83 6.44
C GLY A 371 -25.71 5.83 6.79
N THR A 372 -25.24 5.81 8.05
CA THR A 372 -24.27 4.82 8.52
C THR A 372 -25.02 3.62 9.09
N GLN A 373 -25.05 2.52 8.32
CA GLN A 373 -25.87 1.34 8.65
C GLN A 373 -25.23 0.03 8.19
N MET A 374 -25.60 -1.07 8.83
CA MET A 374 -25.27 -2.41 8.42
C MET A 374 -26.03 -2.78 7.13
N VAL A 375 -25.33 -3.36 6.12
CA VAL A 375 -25.92 -3.73 4.83
C VAL A 375 -25.95 -5.23 4.58
N THR A 376 -25.20 -6.01 5.36
CA THR A 376 -25.29 -7.49 5.36
C THR A 376 -25.63 -7.99 6.75
N ASN A 377 -26.21 -9.18 6.81
CA ASN A 377 -26.36 -9.98 8.04
C ASN A 377 -26.19 -11.43 7.60
N LEU A 378 -24.91 -11.86 7.46
CA LEU A 378 -24.55 -13.15 6.89
C LEU A 378 -24.59 -14.30 7.90
N GLY A 379 -24.56 -13.97 9.20
CA GLY A 379 -24.66 -14.95 10.27
C GLY A 379 -25.43 -14.41 11.47
N PRO A 380 -26.63 -14.92 11.77
CA PRO A 380 -27.35 -14.51 12.97
C PRO A 380 -26.59 -14.96 14.23
N GLY A 381 -26.29 -13.99 15.08
CA GLY A 381 -25.54 -14.20 16.30
C GLY A 381 -24.04 -14.02 16.12
N ASN A 382 -23.30 -13.99 17.20
CA ASN A 382 -21.88 -13.68 17.34
C ASN A 382 -20.92 -14.64 16.59
N VAL A 383 -21.32 -15.12 15.41
CA VAL A 383 -20.50 -15.94 14.52
C VAL A 383 -19.68 -14.98 13.67
N LEU A 384 -18.38 -15.10 13.77
CA LEU A 384 -17.41 -14.32 13.01
C LEU A 384 -17.66 -14.47 11.51
N GLY A 385 -18.47 -13.61 10.92
CA GLY A 385 -18.44 -13.32 9.51
C GLY A 385 -17.09 -12.66 9.21
N TYR A 386 -16.07 -13.47 9.00
CA TYR A 386 -14.72 -12.96 8.83
C TYR A 386 -14.57 -12.36 7.44
N TYR A 387 -14.36 -11.06 7.36
CA TYR A 387 -14.04 -10.36 6.13
C TYR A 387 -12.55 -10.19 5.97
N SER A 388 -12.00 -10.78 4.93
CA SER A 388 -10.66 -10.45 4.48
C SER A 388 -10.76 -9.76 3.12
N GLY A 389 -10.64 -8.43 3.13
CA GLY A 389 -10.52 -7.62 1.93
C GLY A 389 -11.84 -7.34 1.22
N MET A 390 -12.13 -6.06 1.02
CA MET A 390 -13.12 -5.54 0.08
C MET A 390 -12.40 -5.00 -1.14
N THR A 391 -12.94 -5.21 -2.34
CA THR A 391 -12.39 -4.62 -3.57
C THR A 391 -13.49 -4.39 -4.59
N THR A 392 -13.25 -3.44 -5.50
CA THR A 392 -14.11 -3.18 -6.66
C THR A 392 -13.31 -3.43 -7.91
N CYS A 393 -13.80 -4.25 -8.84
CA CYS A 393 -13.19 -4.43 -10.17
C CYS A 393 -14.01 -3.78 -11.28
N SER A 394 -15.14 -3.19 -10.92
CA SER A 394 -15.97 -2.38 -11.83
C SER A 394 -16.63 -1.25 -11.05
N SER A 395 -17.20 -0.30 -11.77
CA SER A 395 -17.97 0.80 -11.16
C SER A 395 -19.31 0.37 -10.55
N SER A 396 -19.70 -0.90 -10.66
CA SER A 396 -21.02 -1.39 -10.25
C SER A 396 -20.99 -2.59 -9.32
N GLN A 397 -19.83 -3.18 -9.05
CA GLN A 397 -19.71 -4.40 -8.26
C GLN A 397 -18.58 -4.30 -7.22
N MET A 398 -18.93 -4.66 -6.00
CA MET A 398 -18.00 -4.84 -4.90
C MET A 398 -17.95 -6.33 -4.55
N TYR A 399 -16.77 -6.80 -4.20
CA TYR A 399 -16.54 -8.17 -3.78
C TYR A 399 -15.86 -8.18 -2.43
N PHE A 400 -16.25 -9.12 -1.60
CA PHE A 400 -15.68 -9.35 -0.27
C PHE A 400 -15.74 -10.84 0.07
N ILE A 401 -14.95 -11.29 1.03
CA ILE A 401 -15.01 -12.65 1.55
C ILE A 401 -15.81 -12.64 2.84
N GLY A 402 -16.88 -13.43 2.88
CA GLY A 402 -17.68 -13.72 4.07
C GLY A 402 -17.71 -15.22 4.36
N ASN A 403 -17.93 -15.60 5.60
CA ASN A 403 -18.34 -16.95 6.00
C ASN A 403 -19.85 -16.96 6.25
N ASP A 404 -20.55 -17.91 5.66
CA ASP A 404 -21.93 -18.26 5.92
C ASP A 404 -22.07 -19.38 6.97
#